data_fb7c1c12c75e980a09bd37521dd59cab
#
_entry.id   fb7c1c12c75e980a09bd37521dd59cab
#
_cell.length_a   1.000
_cell.length_b   1.000
_cell.length_c   1.000
_cell.angle_alpha   90.00
_cell.angle_beta   90.00
_cell.angle_gamma   90.00
#
_symmetry.space_group_name_H-M   'P 1'
#
loop_
_entity.id
_entity.type
_entity.pdbx_description
1 polymer ?
#
loop_
_entity_poly.entity_id
_entity_poly.type
_entity_poly.pdbx_seq_one_letter_code
_entity_poly.pdbx_strand_id
1 'polypeptide(L)'
;MRAALAVISVIALAIHGVVFYNQFFARWQDHQAQYFKDAAAKSDNELVRATLAARKPQIEQVIVRSFGSERVDRCTTCHIGIEDPRFEKADQPLRTHPPIPGNHPFESFGCTVCHEGQGRAVDKTGAHEGSEEWPWPLLPKELIQASCVQCHTAPGWEGAPLVNEGRRLFFERACYTCHTIASLSAGSIGPELTNEGITRRHDWIRWKIRDPKGANPVSTMPKQDLTEHQRTSLVAFIKAQQGSRISEAPLAQFVSGKADRPKWLPLSVIVGPDAAALETLAPAAQGEALLPKVGCLSCHKLDGRDGRVGPDLAWTSQQRDVPWLAGHFKDPKSVVPGSLMPPDPLPDPIFDALSQYLLARAAPEIPADAGERYQLLCSRCHGEKGQGDGVIATYLEPRPRDLTKASFMRTKPKERLVASVVNGVPGTSMAPWGKVLGEQGTEALVDYVLQNWSKGSTQELPKNRVVPASNPVSYSKESVARGEAVFLDRCWGCHGKKADGNGPNAADIQPRPRNLRNAPFVSALSYTRLHESIKYGVQGTAMPAAGFDFALSDATIGDVINYIHSFRRSAPAVPATVASTDSRAEGGR
;
A
#
# COMPACT_ATOMS: atom_id res chain seq x y z
N MET A 1 -47.77 37.44 8.43
CA MET A 1 -47.94 36.40 7.38
C MET A 1 -48.01 36.99 5.98
N ARG A 2 -48.96 37.90 5.65
CA ARG A 2 -49.09 38.50 4.29
C ARG A 2 -47.82 39.21 3.79
N ALA A 3 -47.15 39.99 4.66
CA ALA A 3 -45.91 40.69 4.28
C ALA A 3 -44.74 39.70 4.02
N ALA A 4 -44.62 38.63 4.81
CA ALA A 4 -43.60 37.60 4.59
C ALA A 4 -43.83 36.83 3.26
N LEU A 5 -45.08 36.51 2.95
CA LEU A 5 -45.43 35.89 1.66
C LEU A 5 -45.11 36.80 0.47
N ALA A 6 -45.38 38.09 0.57
CA ALA A 6 -45.05 39.07 -0.47
C ALA A 6 -43.52 39.15 -0.72
N VAL A 7 -42.72 39.18 0.35
CA VAL A 7 -41.25 39.17 0.27
C VAL A 7 -40.74 37.89 -0.38
N ILE A 8 -41.24 36.73 0.04
CA ILE A 8 -40.85 35.42 -0.53
C ILE A 8 -41.20 35.35 -2.03
N SER A 9 -42.37 35.86 -2.43
CA SER A 9 -42.80 35.87 -3.82
C SER A 9 -41.90 36.79 -4.68
N VAL A 10 -41.51 37.94 -4.16
CA VAL A 10 -40.59 38.84 -4.89
C VAL A 10 -39.22 38.19 -5.03
N ILE A 11 -38.69 37.55 -3.99
CA ILE A 11 -37.42 36.83 -4.04
C ILE A 11 -37.52 35.68 -5.05
N ALA A 12 -38.56 34.87 -5.02
CA ALA A 12 -38.78 33.80 -6.00
C ALA A 12 -38.82 34.32 -7.44
N LEU A 13 -39.53 35.43 -7.65
CA LEU A 13 -39.60 36.08 -8.99
C LEU A 13 -38.23 36.56 -9.46
N ALA A 14 -37.45 37.17 -8.58
CA ALA A 14 -36.11 37.61 -8.86
C ALA A 14 -35.17 36.46 -9.21
N ILE A 15 -35.24 35.35 -8.44
CA ILE A 15 -34.48 34.12 -8.74
C ILE A 15 -34.87 33.55 -10.10
N HIS A 16 -36.16 33.47 -10.42
CA HIS A 16 -36.62 33.00 -11.73
C HIS A 16 -36.16 33.93 -12.85
N GLY A 17 -36.16 35.25 -12.62
CA GLY A 17 -35.62 36.21 -13.56
C GLY A 17 -34.14 36.02 -13.85
N VAL A 18 -33.33 35.76 -12.82
CA VAL A 18 -31.88 35.46 -12.97
C VAL A 18 -31.67 34.14 -13.70
N VAL A 19 -32.41 33.08 -13.35
CA VAL A 19 -32.32 31.77 -14.03
C VAL A 19 -32.70 31.93 -15.51
N PHE A 20 -33.80 32.61 -15.79
CA PHE A 20 -34.25 32.88 -17.16
C PHE A 20 -33.19 33.67 -17.95
N TYR A 21 -32.65 34.74 -17.35
CA TYR A 21 -31.59 35.53 -17.97
C TYR A 21 -30.36 34.67 -18.31
N ASN A 22 -29.85 33.88 -17.35
CA ASN A 22 -28.70 33.00 -17.58
C ASN A 22 -28.95 31.93 -18.62
N GLN A 23 -30.20 31.45 -18.77
CA GLN A 23 -30.56 30.42 -19.74
C GLN A 23 -30.73 30.99 -21.16
N PHE A 24 -31.27 32.16 -21.30
CA PHE A 24 -31.56 32.78 -22.62
C PHE A 24 -30.45 33.70 -23.12
N PHE A 25 -29.60 34.24 -22.24
CA PHE A 25 -28.48 35.14 -22.59
C PHE A 25 -27.15 34.48 -22.21
N ALA A 26 -27.04 33.16 -22.37
CA ALA A 26 -25.80 32.45 -22.09
C ALA A 26 -24.71 32.83 -23.09
N ARG A 27 -23.49 33.04 -22.59
CA ARG A 27 -22.32 33.50 -23.38
C ARG A 27 -21.96 32.59 -24.56
N TRP A 28 -22.36 31.33 -24.57
CA TRP A 28 -22.09 30.42 -25.68
C TRP A 28 -22.75 30.90 -26.98
N GLN A 29 -23.91 31.56 -26.89
CA GLN A 29 -24.62 32.14 -28.05
C GLN A 29 -23.79 33.28 -28.68
N ASP A 30 -23.13 34.10 -27.84
CA ASP A 30 -22.25 35.15 -28.31
C ASP A 30 -21.02 34.59 -29.02
N HIS A 31 -20.45 33.50 -28.49
CA HIS A 31 -19.32 32.81 -29.12
C HIS A 31 -19.70 32.24 -30.49
N GLN A 32 -20.86 31.62 -30.62
CA GLN A 32 -21.32 31.12 -31.92
C GLN A 32 -21.64 32.26 -32.90
N ALA A 33 -22.30 33.30 -32.44
CA ALA A 33 -22.57 34.48 -33.28
C ALA A 33 -21.28 35.11 -33.80
N GLN A 34 -20.27 35.26 -32.94
CA GLN A 34 -18.95 35.75 -33.33
C GLN A 34 -18.27 34.81 -34.34
N TYR A 35 -18.30 33.47 -34.08
CA TYR A 35 -17.74 32.51 -35.02
C TYR A 35 -18.40 32.59 -36.39
N PHE A 36 -19.74 32.63 -36.49
CA PHE A 36 -20.43 32.69 -37.77
C PHE A 36 -20.10 33.96 -38.52
N LYS A 37 -20.02 35.09 -37.83
CA LYS A 37 -19.59 36.39 -38.41
C LYS A 37 -18.16 36.30 -38.97
N ASP A 38 -17.21 35.81 -38.18
CA ASP A 38 -15.81 35.74 -38.55
C ASP A 38 -15.57 34.72 -39.67
N ALA A 39 -16.26 33.55 -39.60
CA ALA A 39 -16.19 32.53 -40.63
C ALA A 39 -16.77 32.99 -41.96
N ALA A 40 -17.86 33.76 -41.93
CA ALA A 40 -18.43 34.40 -43.12
C ALA A 40 -17.44 35.40 -43.74
N ALA A 41 -16.82 36.25 -42.92
CA ALA A 41 -15.80 37.20 -43.36
C ALA A 41 -14.55 36.56 -43.98
N LYS A 42 -14.20 35.35 -43.54
CA LYS A 42 -13.06 34.58 -44.05
C LYS A 42 -13.41 33.69 -45.28
N SER A 43 -14.64 33.70 -45.77
CA SER A 43 -15.08 32.86 -46.90
C SER A 43 -15.15 33.68 -48.19
N ASP A 44 -14.56 33.17 -49.26
CA ASP A 44 -14.66 33.74 -50.59
C ASP A 44 -15.96 33.34 -51.32
N ASN A 45 -16.67 32.33 -50.83
CA ASN A 45 -17.89 31.80 -51.40
C ASN A 45 -19.12 32.54 -50.87
N GLU A 46 -19.89 33.19 -51.77
CA GLU A 46 -21.04 33.99 -51.40
C GLU A 46 -22.19 33.17 -50.77
N LEU A 47 -22.41 31.96 -51.26
CA LEU A 47 -23.41 31.05 -50.67
C LEU A 47 -23.07 30.63 -49.25
N VAL A 48 -21.77 30.36 -49.00
CA VAL A 48 -21.28 30.04 -47.66
C VAL A 48 -21.43 31.25 -46.75
N ARG A 49 -21.09 32.44 -47.18
CA ARG A 49 -21.29 33.71 -46.42
C ARG A 49 -22.76 33.88 -46.02
N ALA A 50 -23.67 33.75 -47.00
CA ALA A 50 -25.11 33.91 -46.77
C ALA A 50 -25.65 32.83 -45.78
N THR A 51 -25.18 31.61 -45.92
CA THR A 51 -25.58 30.49 -45.06
C THR A 51 -25.10 30.72 -43.61
N LEU A 52 -23.85 31.12 -43.42
CA LEU A 52 -23.30 31.40 -42.09
C LEU A 52 -23.98 32.61 -41.43
N ALA A 53 -24.26 33.65 -42.19
CA ALA A 53 -24.97 34.84 -41.70
C ALA A 53 -26.43 34.55 -41.27
N ALA A 54 -27.07 33.55 -41.88
CA ALA A 54 -28.42 33.11 -41.52
C ALA A 54 -28.48 32.08 -40.38
N ARG A 55 -27.34 31.49 -40.01
CA ARG A 55 -27.28 30.43 -38.99
C ARG A 55 -27.53 31.01 -37.60
N LYS A 56 -28.45 30.35 -36.86
CA LYS A 56 -28.76 30.74 -35.48
C LYS A 56 -27.94 29.88 -34.51
N PRO A 57 -27.50 30.47 -33.38
CA PRO A 57 -26.86 29.69 -32.33
C PRO A 57 -27.75 28.56 -31.82
N GLN A 58 -27.16 27.39 -31.60
CA GLN A 58 -27.82 26.21 -31.06
C GLN A 58 -26.85 25.38 -30.19
N ILE A 59 -27.37 24.56 -29.29
CA ILE A 59 -26.54 23.65 -28.50
C ILE A 59 -26.05 22.54 -29.42
N GLU A 60 -24.74 22.48 -29.60
CA GLU A 60 -24.08 21.39 -30.32
C GLU A 60 -23.76 20.26 -29.30
N GLN A 61 -24.02 19.02 -29.70
CA GLN A 61 -23.88 17.87 -28.80
C GLN A 61 -23.33 16.65 -29.53
N VAL A 62 -22.33 16.04 -28.94
CA VAL A 62 -21.80 14.73 -29.32
C VAL A 62 -22.23 13.70 -28.26
N ILE A 63 -22.69 12.54 -28.69
CA ILE A 63 -22.97 11.41 -27.81
C ILE A 63 -21.89 10.36 -28.03
N VAL A 64 -20.95 10.30 -27.10
CA VAL A 64 -19.83 9.35 -27.14
C VAL A 64 -20.29 7.99 -26.61
N ARG A 65 -20.21 6.97 -27.45
CA ARG A 65 -20.63 5.58 -27.13
C ARG A 65 -19.48 4.58 -27.11
N SER A 66 -18.29 5.03 -27.46
CA SER A 66 -17.13 4.16 -27.74
C SER A 66 -16.52 3.47 -26.52
N PHE A 67 -16.90 3.84 -25.27
CA PHE A 67 -16.22 3.44 -24.04
C PHE A 67 -17.16 2.80 -23.00
N GLY A 68 -18.15 2.04 -23.45
CA GLY A 68 -19.01 1.24 -22.58
C GLY A 68 -20.06 2.01 -21.77
N SER A 69 -20.07 3.35 -21.84
CA SER A 69 -21.11 4.21 -21.27
C SER A 69 -21.39 5.38 -22.19
N GLU A 70 -22.66 5.75 -22.33
CA GLU A 70 -23.00 6.96 -23.08
C GLU A 70 -22.56 8.20 -22.32
N ARG A 71 -21.79 9.06 -22.99
CA ARG A 71 -21.39 10.37 -22.48
C ARG A 71 -21.90 11.45 -23.40
N VAL A 72 -22.48 12.47 -22.81
CA VAL A 72 -22.92 13.66 -23.53
C VAL A 72 -21.82 14.69 -23.45
N ASP A 73 -21.40 15.21 -24.62
CA ASP A 73 -20.37 16.22 -24.73
C ASP A 73 -20.92 17.41 -25.54
N ARG A 74 -20.96 18.58 -24.92
CA ARG A 74 -21.47 19.84 -25.48
C ARG A 74 -20.37 20.91 -25.61
N CYS A 75 -19.13 20.53 -25.47
CA CYS A 75 -18.02 21.46 -25.50
C CYS A 75 -17.96 22.26 -26.82
N THR A 76 -18.34 21.63 -27.93
CA THR A 76 -18.42 22.29 -29.24
C THR A 76 -19.49 23.39 -29.33
N THR A 77 -20.41 23.45 -28.35
CA THR A 77 -21.36 24.57 -28.25
C THR A 77 -20.63 25.91 -28.08
N CYS A 78 -19.54 25.95 -27.28
CA CYS A 78 -18.68 27.13 -27.12
C CYS A 78 -17.47 27.06 -28.05
N HIS A 79 -16.84 25.88 -28.18
CA HIS A 79 -15.65 25.63 -28.98
C HIS A 79 -15.98 25.29 -30.45
N ILE A 80 -16.88 26.04 -31.07
CA ILE A 80 -17.43 25.75 -32.39
C ILE A 80 -16.37 25.82 -33.51
N GLY A 81 -15.30 26.59 -33.34
CA GLY A 81 -14.19 26.71 -34.30
C GLY A 81 -13.13 25.59 -34.20
N ILE A 82 -13.33 24.59 -33.34
CA ILE A 82 -12.31 23.62 -32.94
C ILE A 82 -11.72 22.81 -34.11
N GLU A 83 -12.50 22.54 -35.16
CA GLU A 83 -12.07 21.85 -36.38
C GLU A 83 -11.84 22.74 -37.58
N ASP A 84 -12.06 24.08 -37.45
CA ASP A 84 -11.92 25.03 -38.54
C ASP A 84 -10.49 25.57 -38.63
N PRO A 85 -9.67 25.21 -39.64
CA PRO A 85 -8.28 25.63 -39.74
C PRO A 85 -8.12 27.14 -39.89
N ARG A 86 -9.16 27.88 -40.32
CA ARG A 86 -9.16 29.34 -40.45
C ARG A 86 -9.07 30.04 -39.08
N PHE A 87 -9.29 29.31 -37.97
CA PHE A 87 -9.29 29.83 -36.61
C PHE A 87 -8.05 29.43 -35.78
N GLU A 88 -6.99 28.92 -36.41
CA GLU A 88 -5.76 28.52 -35.73
C GLU A 88 -5.17 29.62 -34.84
N LYS A 89 -5.27 30.87 -35.28
CA LYS A 89 -4.77 32.05 -34.56
C LYS A 89 -5.85 32.83 -33.79
N ALA A 90 -7.06 32.28 -33.71
CA ALA A 90 -8.14 32.90 -32.94
C ALA A 90 -7.90 32.74 -31.42
N ASP A 91 -8.58 33.59 -30.65
CA ASP A 91 -8.64 33.45 -29.21
C ASP A 91 -9.62 32.34 -28.80
N GLN A 92 -9.41 31.81 -27.58
CA GLN A 92 -10.39 30.86 -26.99
C GLN A 92 -11.73 31.60 -26.75
N PRO A 93 -12.85 30.92 -26.95
CA PRO A 93 -13.01 29.49 -27.25
C PRO A 93 -13.03 29.12 -28.73
N LEU A 94 -12.78 30.05 -29.66
CA LEU A 94 -12.95 29.82 -31.10
C LEU A 94 -11.72 29.21 -31.80
N ARG A 95 -10.60 29.05 -31.06
CA ARG A 95 -9.35 28.53 -31.63
C ARG A 95 -9.46 27.10 -32.08
N THR A 96 -8.91 26.78 -33.26
CA THR A 96 -8.73 25.46 -33.79
C THR A 96 -7.89 24.60 -32.82
N HIS A 97 -8.28 23.36 -32.63
CA HIS A 97 -7.52 22.39 -31.80
C HIS A 97 -6.17 22.07 -32.47
N PRO A 98 -5.08 22.02 -31.70
CA PRO A 98 -3.81 21.53 -32.23
C PRO A 98 -3.97 20.10 -32.78
N PRO A 99 -3.14 19.67 -33.75
CA PRO A 99 -3.21 18.31 -34.28
C PRO A 99 -3.17 17.27 -33.16
N ILE A 100 -4.12 16.33 -33.18
CA ILE A 100 -4.16 15.20 -32.27
C ILE A 100 -3.38 14.04 -32.93
N PRO A 101 -2.38 13.45 -32.27
CA PRO A 101 -1.68 12.30 -32.83
C PRO A 101 -2.65 11.12 -33.03
N GLY A 102 -2.61 10.51 -34.22
CA GLY A 102 -3.47 9.38 -34.57
C GLY A 102 -4.86 9.79 -35.05
N ASN A 103 -5.74 8.80 -35.17
CA ASN A 103 -7.11 9.00 -35.66
C ASN A 103 -8.09 9.04 -34.49
N HIS A 104 -8.37 10.24 -33.99
CA HIS A 104 -9.29 10.49 -32.86
C HIS A 104 -10.35 11.53 -33.26
N PRO A 105 -11.31 11.17 -34.14
CA PRO A 105 -12.35 12.09 -34.58
C PRO A 105 -13.23 12.52 -33.40
N PHE A 106 -13.56 13.81 -33.32
CA PHE A 106 -14.35 14.37 -32.21
C PHE A 106 -15.72 13.74 -32.06
N GLU A 107 -16.34 13.32 -33.16
CA GLU A 107 -17.66 12.68 -33.18
C GLU A 107 -17.66 11.31 -32.45
N SER A 108 -16.50 10.63 -32.41
CA SER A 108 -16.35 9.33 -31.77
C SER A 108 -15.84 9.40 -30.34
N PHE A 109 -14.99 10.39 -30.03
CA PHE A 109 -14.30 10.51 -28.76
C PHE A 109 -14.88 11.61 -27.86
N GLY A 110 -15.45 12.69 -28.46
CA GLY A 110 -15.78 13.90 -27.72
C GLY A 110 -14.53 14.58 -27.13
N CYS A 111 -14.73 15.52 -26.26
CA CYS A 111 -13.65 16.29 -25.61
C CYS A 111 -13.33 15.77 -24.21
N THR A 112 -14.36 15.38 -23.46
CA THR A 112 -14.22 14.98 -22.04
C THR A 112 -13.48 13.66 -21.84
N VAL A 113 -13.32 12.83 -22.86
CA VAL A 113 -12.50 11.60 -22.80
C VAL A 113 -11.04 11.95 -22.57
N CYS A 114 -10.54 13.05 -23.19
CA CYS A 114 -9.17 13.49 -23.06
C CYS A 114 -8.99 14.56 -21.97
N HIS A 115 -9.96 15.47 -21.85
CA HIS A 115 -9.83 16.68 -21.04
C HIS A 115 -10.49 16.59 -19.65
N GLU A 116 -11.29 15.56 -19.35
CA GLU A 116 -12.21 15.54 -18.19
C GLU A 116 -13.21 16.72 -18.24
N GLY A 117 -13.57 17.31 -17.09
CA GLY A 117 -14.57 18.37 -17.04
C GLY A 117 -16.01 17.85 -17.15
N GLN A 118 -16.99 18.77 -17.17
CA GLN A 118 -18.41 18.45 -17.25
C GLN A 118 -18.96 18.64 -18.67
N GLY A 119 -19.03 17.56 -19.44
CA GLY A 119 -19.46 17.61 -20.85
C GLY A 119 -20.90 18.07 -21.07
N ARG A 120 -21.78 18.02 -20.08
CA ARG A 120 -23.18 18.46 -20.21
C ARG A 120 -23.37 19.96 -19.98
N ALA A 121 -22.43 20.62 -19.33
CA ALA A 121 -22.50 22.04 -19.04
C ALA A 121 -22.36 22.88 -20.32
N VAL A 122 -23.04 24.02 -20.34
CA VAL A 122 -22.99 25.00 -21.43
C VAL A 122 -22.52 26.38 -20.95
N ASP A 123 -21.94 26.42 -19.78
CA ASP A 123 -21.26 27.58 -19.22
C ASP A 123 -19.83 27.23 -18.82
N LYS A 124 -18.97 28.25 -18.75
CA LYS A 124 -17.54 28.04 -18.52
C LYS A 124 -17.24 27.42 -17.14
N THR A 125 -17.86 27.93 -16.10
CA THR A 125 -17.61 27.48 -14.73
C THR A 125 -18.05 26.03 -14.55
N GLY A 126 -19.27 25.70 -14.95
CA GLY A 126 -19.79 24.33 -14.89
C GLY A 126 -18.97 23.34 -15.72
N ALA A 127 -18.51 23.75 -16.91
CA ALA A 127 -17.74 22.89 -17.81
C ALA A 127 -16.29 22.66 -17.33
N HIS A 128 -15.61 23.70 -16.79
CA HIS A 128 -14.16 23.70 -16.59
C HIS A 128 -13.72 23.60 -15.12
N GLU A 129 -14.46 24.23 -14.18
CA GLU A 129 -13.98 24.39 -12.80
C GLU A 129 -14.45 23.25 -11.88
N GLY A 130 -15.48 22.52 -12.31
CA GLY A 130 -16.18 21.55 -11.49
C GLY A 130 -17.21 22.23 -10.56
N SER A 131 -18.12 21.43 -10.01
CA SER A 131 -19.12 21.85 -9.05
C SER A 131 -19.20 20.84 -7.91
N GLU A 132 -20.06 21.08 -6.92
CA GLU A 132 -20.32 20.11 -5.83
C GLU A 132 -20.87 18.79 -6.39
N GLU A 133 -21.75 18.89 -7.42
CA GLU A 133 -22.35 17.72 -8.09
C GLU A 133 -21.41 17.07 -9.11
N TRP A 134 -20.42 17.80 -9.59
CA TRP A 134 -19.39 17.33 -10.52
C TRP A 134 -18.00 17.81 -10.11
N PRO A 135 -17.34 17.15 -9.18
CA PRO A 135 -16.09 17.61 -8.58
C PRO A 135 -14.85 17.48 -9.49
N TRP A 136 -15.00 17.11 -10.76
CA TRP A 136 -13.91 16.85 -11.70
C TRP A 136 -13.74 18.06 -12.64
N PRO A 137 -12.77 18.95 -12.38
CA PRO A 137 -12.47 20.07 -13.26
C PRO A 137 -11.79 19.59 -14.54
N LEU A 138 -11.71 20.49 -15.53
CA LEU A 138 -10.92 20.27 -16.73
C LEU A 138 -9.46 19.97 -16.35
N LEU A 139 -8.86 18.97 -16.99
CA LEU A 139 -7.43 18.67 -16.77
C LEU A 139 -6.55 19.82 -17.29
N PRO A 140 -5.55 20.24 -16.50
CA PRO A 140 -4.49 21.10 -17.01
C PRO A 140 -3.82 20.48 -18.24
N LYS A 141 -3.40 21.32 -19.18
CA LYS A 141 -2.82 20.90 -20.46
C LYS A 141 -1.69 19.88 -20.31
N GLU A 142 -0.83 20.05 -19.31
CA GLU A 142 0.28 19.16 -19.04
C GLU A 142 -0.16 17.77 -18.54
N LEU A 143 -1.36 17.63 -17.98
CA LEU A 143 -1.88 16.37 -17.44
C LEU A 143 -2.74 15.57 -18.42
N ILE A 144 -3.03 16.09 -19.61
CA ILE A 144 -3.88 15.42 -20.63
C ILE A 144 -3.34 14.02 -20.97
N GLN A 145 -2.02 13.83 -20.95
CA GLN A 145 -1.39 12.53 -21.18
C GLN A 145 -1.88 11.42 -20.24
N ALA A 146 -2.39 11.77 -19.05
CA ALA A 146 -2.98 10.79 -18.13
C ALA A 146 -4.24 10.13 -18.72
N SER A 147 -4.98 10.82 -19.58
CA SER A 147 -6.12 10.26 -20.29
C SER A 147 -5.71 9.37 -21.46
N CYS A 148 -4.63 9.69 -22.16
CA CYS A 148 -4.14 8.90 -23.30
C CYS A 148 -3.83 7.45 -22.91
N VAL A 149 -3.16 7.24 -21.79
CA VAL A 149 -2.72 5.91 -21.33
C VAL A 149 -3.85 5.02 -20.80
N GLN A 150 -5.06 5.51 -20.75
CA GLN A 150 -6.24 4.68 -20.48
C GLN A 150 -6.54 3.73 -21.65
N CYS A 151 -6.19 4.14 -22.86
CA CYS A 151 -6.33 3.35 -24.09
C CYS A 151 -4.96 2.85 -24.56
N HIS A 152 -3.93 3.67 -24.51
CA HIS A 152 -2.55 3.35 -24.89
C HIS A 152 -1.81 2.74 -23.69
N THR A 153 -2.14 1.49 -23.37
CA THR A 153 -1.67 0.82 -22.13
C THR A 153 -0.24 0.27 -22.21
N ALA A 154 0.40 0.32 -23.38
CA ALA A 154 1.79 -0.17 -23.54
C ALA A 154 2.74 0.61 -22.61
N PRO A 155 3.51 -0.06 -21.75
CA PRO A 155 4.48 0.62 -20.90
C PRO A 155 5.53 1.35 -21.77
N GLY A 156 5.79 2.63 -21.44
CA GLY A 156 6.77 3.43 -22.18
C GLY A 156 6.26 3.97 -23.52
N TRP A 157 4.95 3.97 -23.77
CA TRP A 157 4.40 4.58 -24.98
C TRP A 157 4.84 6.05 -25.11
N GLU A 158 5.49 6.38 -26.24
CA GLU A 158 6.16 7.67 -26.44
C GLU A 158 5.21 8.88 -26.43
N GLY A 159 3.93 8.66 -26.69
CA GLY A 159 2.90 9.70 -26.65
C GLY A 159 2.58 10.25 -25.25
N ALA A 160 3.13 9.65 -24.18
CA ALA A 160 2.90 10.08 -22.80
C ALA A 160 4.19 10.25 -21.97
N PRO A 161 5.13 11.12 -22.38
CA PRO A 161 6.43 11.23 -21.73
C PRO A 161 6.34 11.61 -20.25
N LEU A 162 5.41 12.49 -19.84
CA LEU A 162 5.24 12.83 -18.41
C LEU A 162 4.73 11.65 -17.58
N VAL A 163 3.82 10.85 -18.13
CA VAL A 163 3.33 9.63 -17.44
C VAL A 163 4.45 8.61 -17.31
N ASN A 164 5.27 8.43 -18.35
CA ASN A 164 6.42 7.53 -18.33
C ASN A 164 7.46 7.96 -17.30
N GLU A 165 7.77 9.25 -17.24
CA GLU A 165 8.66 9.81 -16.23
C GLU A 165 8.07 9.67 -14.83
N GLY A 166 6.79 9.96 -14.65
CA GLY A 166 6.08 9.78 -13.39
C GLY A 166 6.12 8.32 -12.92
N ARG A 167 5.95 7.36 -13.83
CA ARG A 167 6.11 5.94 -13.55
C ARG A 167 7.53 5.62 -13.08
N ARG A 168 8.56 6.10 -13.79
CA ARG A 168 9.96 5.94 -13.38
C ARG A 168 10.20 6.51 -11.97
N LEU A 169 9.74 7.73 -11.72
CA LEU A 169 9.85 8.39 -10.41
C LEU A 169 9.10 7.62 -9.30
N PHE A 170 7.97 7.00 -9.60
CA PHE A 170 7.23 6.18 -8.64
C PHE A 170 8.09 5.02 -8.10
N PHE A 171 8.93 4.43 -8.95
CA PHE A 171 9.89 3.41 -8.54
C PHE A 171 11.15 4.01 -7.94
N GLU A 172 11.78 4.98 -8.59
CA GLU A 172 13.02 5.63 -8.12
C GLU A 172 12.86 6.26 -6.74
N ARG A 173 11.71 6.86 -6.45
CA ARG A 173 11.39 7.46 -5.15
C ARG A 173 10.73 6.48 -4.19
N ALA A 174 10.69 5.21 -4.54
CA ALA A 174 10.19 4.12 -3.73
C ALA A 174 8.72 4.24 -3.28
N CYS A 175 7.89 4.96 -4.02
CA CYS A 175 6.47 5.08 -3.71
C CYS A 175 5.78 3.70 -3.70
N TYR A 176 6.23 2.78 -4.56
CA TYR A 176 5.73 1.40 -4.71
C TYR A 176 5.90 0.55 -3.45
N THR A 177 6.84 0.89 -2.56
CA THR A 177 7.07 0.12 -1.33
C THR A 177 5.93 0.30 -0.33
N CYS A 178 5.27 1.46 -0.36
CA CYS A 178 4.15 1.77 0.50
C CYS A 178 2.80 1.61 -0.19
N HIS A 179 2.71 1.95 -1.48
CA HIS A 179 1.46 2.00 -2.21
C HIS A 179 1.26 0.81 -3.14
N THR A 180 0.03 0.26 -3.13
CA THR A 180 -0.42 -0.71 -4.12
C THR A 180 -0.96 0.03 -5.35
N ILE A 181 -0.53 -0.39 -6.54
CA ILE A 181 -1.20 -0.16 -7.82
C ILE A 181 -1.36 -1.53 -8.46
N ALA A 182 -2.59 -1.94 -8.80
CA ALA A 182 -2.89 -3.25 -9.36
C ALA A 182 -1.94 -3.62 -10.51
N SER A 183 -1.38 -4.82 -10.48
CA SER A 183 -0.40 -5.36 -11.44
C SER A 183 0.94 -4.62 -11.54
N LEU A 184 1.19 -3.59 -10.72
CA LEU A 184 2.41 -2.79 -10.76
C LEU A 184 3.19 -2.82 -9.44
N SER A 185 2.51 -2.74 -8.30
CA SER A 185 3.12 -2.75 -6.97
C SER A 185 2.18 -3.38 -5.93
N ALA A 186 2.73 -3.80 -4.80
CA ALA A 186 2.00 -4.50 -3.75
C ALA A 186 2.28 -3.93 -2.34
N GLY A 187 2.64 -2.64 -2.25
CA GLY A 187 2.83 -1.95 -0.98
C GLY A 187 1.53 -1.89 -0.17
N SER A 188 1.58 -2.19 1.12
CA SER A 188 0.39 -2.30 1.97
C SER A 188 0.35 -1.28 3.12
N ILE A 189 1.29 -0.34 3.17
CA ILE A 189 1.42 0.67 4.23
C ILE A 189 0.60 1.91 3.90
N GLY A 190 0.67 2.35 2.65
CA GLY A 190 -0.12 3.45 2.12
C GLY A 190 -1.44 2.97 1.51
N PRO A 191 -2.37 3.89 1.19
CA PRO A 191 -3.59 3.53 0.49
C PRO A 191 -3.30 2.98 -0.91
N GLU A 192 -4.22 2.16 -1.42
CA GLU A 192 -4.20 1.68 -2.79
C GLU A 192 -4.45 2.84 -3.76
N LEU A 193 -3.63 2.95 -4.79
CA LEU A 193 -3.68 4.02 -5.80
C LEU A 193 -4.25 3.57 -7.14
N THR A 194 -4.67 2.31 -7.30
CA THR A 194 -5.20 1.76 -8.56
C THR A 194 -6.33 2.61 -9.18
N ASN A 195 -7.15 3.23 -8.33
CA ASN A 195 -8.27 4.07 -8.73
C ASN A 195 -8.08 5.54 -8.34
N GLU A 196 -6.88 5.97 -7.96
CA GLU A 196 -6.67 7.31 -7.40
C GLU A 196 -6.98 8.40 -8.43
N GLY A 197 -6.75 8.14 -9.71
CA GLY A 197 -7.06 9.08 -10.79
C GLY A 197 -8.55 9.40 -10.95
N ILE A 198 -9.44 8.52 -10.47
CA ILE A 198 -10.89 8.74 -10.49
C ILE A 198 -11.47 9.09 -9.13
N THR A 199 -10.73 8.91 -8.06
CA THR A 199 -11.20 9.19 -6.69
C THR A 199 -10.72 10.54 -6.18
N ARG A 200 -9.63 11.08 -6.77
CA ARG A 200 -9.03 12.34 -6.34
C ARG A 200 -8.79 13.30 -7.49
N ARG A 201 -8.96 14.58 -7.20
CA ARG A 201 -8.61 15.68 -8.10
C ARG A 201 -7.08 15.76 -8.24
N HIS A 202 -6.61 16.21 -9.40
CA HIS A 202 -5.19 16.37 -9.68
C HIS A 202 -4.49 17.39 -8.74
N ASP A 203 -5.19 18.43 -8.32
CA ASP A 203 -4.69 19.44 -7.38
C ASP A 203 -4.50 18.85 -5.97
N TRP A 204 -5.42 17.99 -5.52
CA TRP A 204 -5.30 17.27 -4.26
C TRP A 204 -4.11 16.29 -4.29
N ILE A 205 -3.95 15.52 -5.37
CA ILE A 205 -2.81 14.61 -5.56
C ILE A 205 -1.50 15.40 -5.50
N ARG A 206 -1.42 16.53 -6.21
CA ARG A 206 -0.27 17.44 -6.18
C ARG A 206 0.04 17.95 -4.77
N TRP A 207 -0.97 18.39 -4.05
CA TRP A 207 -0.83 18.84 -2.65
C TRP A 207 -0.34 17.71 -1.75
N LYS A 208 -0.95 16.53 -1.85
CA LYS A 208 -0.58 15.35 -1.06
C LYS A 208 0.88 14.92 -1.27
N ILE A 209 1.38 14.97 -2.49
CA ILE A 209 2.80 14.68 -2.80
C ILE A 209 3.73 15.77 -2.26
N ARG A 210 3.33 17.05 -2.35
CA ARG A 210 4.14 18.21 -1.93
C ARG A 210 4.25 18.30 -0.41
N ASP A 211 3.14 18.13 0.27
CA ASP A 211 3.03 18.27 1.73
C ASP A 211 2.08 17.21 2.31
N PRO A 212 2.59 15.99 2.54
CA PRO A 212 1.76 14.90 3.02
C PRO A 212 1.08 15.16 4.37
N LYS A 213 1.75 15.88 5.28
CA LYS A 213 1.20 16.21 6.61
C LYS A 213 0.23 17.38 6.56
N GLY A 214 0.48 18.37 5.72
CA GLY A 214 -0.47 19.45 5.48
C GLY A 214 -1.79 18.92 4.89
N ALA A 215 -1.72 17.97 3.96
CA ALA A 215 -2.90 17.32 3.39
C ALA A 215 -3.62 16.37 4.36
N ASN A 216 -2.87 15.74 5.27
CA ASN A 216 -3.40 14.88 6.34
C ASN A 216 -2.42 14.87 7.52
N PRO A 217 -2.73 15.48 8.68
CA PRO A 217 -1.82 15.61 9.82
C PRO A 217 -1.28 14.29 10.38
N VAL A 218 -2.05 13.20 10.26
CA VAL A 218 -1.64 11.86 10.72
C VAL A 218 -0.90 11.06 9.63
N SER A 219 -0.56 11.67 8.50
CA SER A 219 0.14 11.00 7.41
C SER A 219 1.53 10.55 7.82
N THR A 220 1.83 9.29 7.57
CA THR A 220 3.18 8.70 7.69
C THR A 220 3.95 8.76 6.37
N MET A 221 3.31 9.21 5.27
CA MET A 221 3.96 9.38 3.98
C MET A 221 5.13 10.38 4.11
N PRO A 222 6.35 10.00 3.72
CA PRO A 222 7.49 10.90 3.80
C PRO A 222 7.37 12.03 2.78
N LYS A 223 7.80 13.24 3.17
CA LYS A 223 7.94 14.35 2.23
C LYS A 223 9.09 14.05 1.27
N GLN A 224 8.83 14.18 -0.02
CA GLN A 224 9.80 13.96 -1.09
C GLN A 224 10.37 15.28 -1.57
N ASP A 225 11.69 15.35 -1.73
CA ASP A 225 12.34 16.48 -2.39
C ASP A 225 12.25 16.28 -3.92
N LEU A 226 11.29 16.95 -4.52
CA LEU A 226 10.95 16.85 -5.95
C LEU A 226 10.90 18.23 -6.56
N THR A 227 11.46 18.36 -7.77
CA THR A 227 11.23 19.55 -8.59
C THR A 227 9.74 19.64 -8.99
N GLU A 228 9.29 20.81 -9.43
CA GLU A 228 7.90 20.96 -9.87
C GLU A 228 7.58 20.09 -11.09
N HIS A 229 8.54 19.94 -12.00
CA HIS A 229 8.42 19.04 -13.15
C HIS A 229 8.25 17.58 -12.71
N GLN A 230 9.10 17.08 -11.81
CA GLN A 230 9.01 15.72 -11.27
C GLN A 230 7.67 15.49 -10.54
N ARG A 231 7.20 16.49 -9.80
CA ARG A 231 5.88 16.45 -9.15
C ARG A 231 4.74 16.36 -10.16
N THR A 232 4.81 17.16 -11.22
CA THR A 232 3.83 17.13 -12.32
C THR A 232 3.81 15.76 -13.00
N SER A 233 4.98 15.17 -13.26
CA SER A 233 5.11 13.83 -13.85
C SER A 233 4.49 12.75 -12.95
N LEU A 234 4.75 12.80 -11.64
CA LEU A 234 4.10 11.89 -10.68
C LEU A 234 2.59 12.08 -10.63
N VAL A 235 2.11 13.33 -10.65
CA VAL A 235 0.66 13.62 -10.69
C VAL A 235 0.05 13.05 -11.96
N ALA A 236 0.69 13.22 -13.12
CA ALA A 236 0.22 12.66 -14.39
C ALA A 236 0.14 11.11 -14.32
N PHE A 237 1.15 10.47 -13.76
CA PHE A 237 1.17 9.01 -13.58
C PHE A 237 0.07 8.52 -12.62
N ILE A 238 -0.11 9.17 -11.46
CA ILE A 238 -1.15 8.79 -10.49
C ILE A 238 -2.54 9.08 -11.06
N LYS A 239 -2.72 10.20 -11.76
CA LYS A 239 -3.97 10.56 -12.42
C LYS A 239 -4.37 9.56 -13.52
N ALA A 240 -3.37 8.92 -14.13
CA ALA A 240 -3.56 7.83 -15.10
C ALA A 240 -4.07 6.52 -14.46
N GLN A 241 -4.00 6.37 -13.14
CA GLN A 241 -4.47 5.18 -12.43
C GLN A 241 -6.00 5.24 -12.24
N GLN A 242 -6.73 4.78 -13.23
CA GLN A 242 -8.21 4.88 -13.29
C GLN A 242 -8.93 3.53 -13.17
N GLY A 243 -8.20 2.47 -12.80
CA GLY A 243 -8.75 1.13 -12.63
C GLY A 243 -9.42 0.60 -13.91
N SER A 244 -10.50 -0.14 -13.74
CA SER A 244 -11.31 -0.68 -14.85
C SER A 244 -12.46 0.25 -15.25
N ARG A 245 -12.20 1.56 -15.31
CA ARG A 245 -13.23 2.56 -15.70
C ARG A 245 -13.77 2.34 -17.11
N ILE A 246 -12.97 1.71 -17.96
CA ILE A 246 -13.32 1.35 -19.33
C ILE A 246 -13.46 -0.17 -19.35
N SER A 247 -14.62 -0.66 -19.78
CA SER A 247 -14.85 -2.10 -20.01
C SER A 247 -13.76 -2.64 -20.96
N GLU A 248 -13.14 -3.78 -20.62
CA GLU A 248 -12.09 -4.40 -21.44
C GLU A 248 -12.54 -4.71 -22.88
N ALA A 249 -13.83 -4.93 -23.08
CA ALA A 249 -14.40 -5.33 -24.38
C ALA A 249 -14.23 -4.27 -25.50
N PRO A 250 -14.47 -2.96 -25.27
CA PRO A 250 -14.15 -1.94 -26.27
C PRO A 250 -12.66 -1.69 -26.46
N LEU A 251 -11.85 -1.88 -25.40
CA LEU A 251 -10.39 -1.71 -25.48
C LEU A 251 -9.73 -2.78 -26.33
N ALA A 252 -10.25 -4.01 -26.33
CA ALA A 252 -9.73 -5.10 -27.15
C ALA A 252 -9.73 -4.79 -28.66
N GLN A 253 -10.57 -3.86 -29.11
CA GLN A 253 -10.61 -3.39 -30.51
C GLN A 253 -9.47 -2.40 -30.83
N PHE A 254 -8.93 -1.69 -29.82
CA PHE A 254 -7.92 -0.64 -29.99
C PHE A 254 -6.53 -1.05 -29.53
N VAL A 255 -6.42 -2.11 -28.72
CA VAL A 255 -5.14 -2.59 -28.18
C VAL A 255 -4.76 -3.89 -28.86
N SER A 256 -3.94 -3.81 -29.88
CA SER A 256 -3.25 -4.98 -30.43
C SER A 256 -2.12 -5.41 -29.49
N GLY A 257 -2.35 -6.49 -28.74
CA GLY A 257 -1.32 -7.22 -28.01
C GLY A 257 -1.42 -7.09 -26.48
N LYS A 258 -1.77 -8.20 -25.83
CA LYS A 258 -1.42 -8.46 -24.44
C LYS A 258 0.09 -8.67 -24.39
N ALA A 259 0.85 -7.63 -24.03
CA ALA A 259 2.20 -7.85 -23.59
C ALA A 259 2.14 -8.57 -22.23
N ASP A 260 2.65 -9.79 -22.15
CA ASP A 260 2.90 -10.44 -20.87
C ASP A 260 3.79 -9.51 -20.04
N ARG A 261 3.24 -8.99 -18.95
CA ARG A 261 4.03 -8.13 -18.06
C ARG A 261 5.06 -8.99 -17.35
N PRO A 262 6.34 -8.62 -17.38
CA PRO A 262 7.34 -9.36 -16.64
C PRO A 262 6.99 -9.36 -15.15
N LYS A 263 7.18 -10.47 -14.47
CA LYS A 263 6.98 -10.59 -13.01
C LYS A 263 7.94 -9.68 -12.22
N TRP A 264 8.99 -9.21 -12.85
CA TRP A 264 9.98 -8.28 -12.33
C TRP A 264 10.15 -7.11 -13.28
N LEU A 265 10.61 -5.99 -12.76
CA LEU A 265 10.86 -4.78 -13.55
C LEU A 265 12.34 -4.72 -13.94
N PRO A 266 12.67 -4.33 -15.19
CA PRO A 266 14.06 -4.06 -15.56
C PRO A 266 14.68 -3.01 -14.65
N LEU A 267 15.96 -3.17 -14.31
CA LEU A 267 16.67 -2.23 -13.44
C LEU A 267 16.62 -0.80 -14.01
N SER A 268 16.69 -0.65 -15.33
CA SER A 268 16.57 0.64 -16.02
C SER A 268 15.23 1.37 -15.76
N VAL A 269 14.15 0.64 -15.46
CA VAL A 269 12.86 1.25 -15.08
C VAL A 269 12.91 1.83 -13.67
N ILE A 270 13.71 1.24 -12.79
CA ILE A 270 13.81 1.61 -11.38
C ILE A 270 14.83 2.72 -11.16
N VAL A 271 16.04 2.57 -11.74
CA VAL A 271 17.16 3.50 -11.50
C VAL A 271 17.49 4.41 -12.68
N GLY A 272 16.76 4.26 -13.80
CA GLY A 272 16.94 5.10 -14.98
C GLY A 272 18.23 4.80 -15.74
N PRO A 273 18.87 5.82 -16.34
CA PRO A 273 20.03 5.66 -17.23
C PRO A 273 21.28 5.10 -16.52
N ASP A 274 21.33 5.15 -15.19
CA ASP A 274 22.46 4.62 -14.42
C ASP A 274 22.53 3.08 -14.40
N ALA A 275 21.50 2.38 -14.87
CA ALA A 275 21.39 0.92 -14.79
C ALA A 275 22.61 0.20 -15.36
N ALA A 276 23.02 0.56 -16.58
CA ALA A 276 24.15 -0.09 -17.26
C ALA A 276 25.47 0.09 -16.49
N ALA A 277 25.70 1.27 -15.91
CA ALA A 277 26.89 1.53 -15.10
C ALA A 277 26.87 0.72 -13.79
N LEU A 278 25.69 0.60 -13.16
CA LEU A 278 25.53 -0.17 -11.94
C LEU A 278 25.74 -1.67 -12.15
N GLU A 279 25.31 -2.21 -13.30
CA GLU A 279 25.48 -3.63 -13.65
C GLU A 279 26.95 -4.04 -13.86
N THR A 280 27.87 -3.08 -14.06
CA THR A 280 29.31 -3.36 -14.20
C THR A 280 30.05 -3.45 -12.85
N LEU A 281 29.42 -3.05 -11.75
CA LEU A 281 30.05 -3.07 -10.43
C LEU A 281 30.15 -4.49 -9.87
N ALA A 282 31.15 -4.72 -9.00
CA ALA A 282 31.20 -5.93 -8.18
C ALA A 282 29.93 -6.01 -7.29
N PRO A 283 29.41 -7.22 -7.01
CA PRO A 283 28.09 -7.37 -6.39
C PRO A 283 27.88 -6.56 -5.10
N ALA A 284 28.82 -6.54 -4.17
CA ALA A 284 28.69 -5.75 -2.94
C ALA A 284 28.66 -4.23 -3.21
N ALA A 285 29.51 -3.73 -4.12
CA ALA A 285 29.51 -2.32 -4.53
C ALA A 285 28.25 -1.95 -5.32
N GLN A 286 27.75 -2.87 -6.14
CA GLN A 286 26.46 -2.72 -6.81
C GLN A 286 25.32 -2.61 -5.78
N GLY A 287 25.29 -3.51 -4.78
CA GLY A 287 24.31 -3.48 -3.69
C GLY A 287 24.35 -2.18 -2.90
N GLU A 288 25.54 -1.64 -2.60
CA GLU A 288 25.73 -0.35 -1.93
C GLU A 288 25.14 0.80 -2.74
N ALA A 289 25.44 0.86 -4.02
CA ALA A 289 24.93 1.90 -4.92
C ALA A 289 23.42 1.79 -5.17
N LEU A 290 22.87 0.57 -5.15
CA LEU A 290 21.45 0.30 -5.41
C LEU A 290 20.56 0.53 -4.18
N LEU A 291 21.00 0.16 -2.98
CA LEU A 291 20.16 0.17 -1.78
C LEU A 291 19.41 1.50 -1.54
N PRO A 292 20.03 2.69 -1.69
CA PRO A 292 19.30 3.95 -1.60
C PRO A 292 18.37 4.24 -2.78
N LYS A 293 18.59 3.59 -3.95
CA LYS A 293 17.84 3.84 -5.19
C LYS A 293 16.61 2.93 -5.31
N VAL A 294 16.69 1.71 -4.80
CA VAL A 294 15.59 0.73 -4.87
C VAL A 294 14.60 0.84 -3.69
N GLY A 295 14.72 1.89 -2.88
CA GLY A 295 13.70 2.28 -1.92
C GLY A 295 13.76 1.63 -0.54
N CYS A 296 14.72 0.76 -0.25
CA CYS A 296 14.85 0.11 1.06
C CYS A 296 14.87 1.13 2.23
N LEU A 297 15.56 2.26 2.04
CA LEU A 297 15.72 3.30 3.06
C LEU A 297 14.49 4.22 3.25
N SER A 298 13.44 4.01 2.46
CA SER A 298 12.14 4.66 2.73
C SER A 298 11.44 4.06 3.96
N CYS A 299 11.70 2.79 4.23
CA CYS A 299 11.11 2.04 5.33
C CYS A 299 12.14 1.71 6.41
N HIS A 300 13.37 1.32 6.02
CA HIS A 300 14.41 0.84 6.90
C HIS A 300 15.38 1.95 7.33
N LYS A 301 15.92 1.82 8.55
CA LYS A 301 17.00 2.66 9.04
C LYS A 301 18.33 2.09 8.56
N LEU A 302 19.24 2.95 8.11
CA LEU A 302 20.65 2.67 7.84
C LEU A 302 21.42 4.00 7.64
N ASP A 303 22.64 4.11 8.19
CA ASP A 303 23.59 5.19 7.93
C ASP A 303 22.98 6.61 8.04
N GLY A 304 22.34 6.90 9.17
CA GLY A 304 21.74 8.21 9.44
C GLY A 304 20.40 8.48 8.74
N ARG A 305 19.95 7.61 7.85
CA ARG A 305 18.59 7.64 7.28
C ARG A 305 17.65 6.87 8.21
N ASP A 306 16.65 7.54 8.75
CA ASP A 306 15.71 6.97 9.72
C ASP A 306 14.36 6.63 9.09
N GLY A 307 14.31 5.54 8.34
CA GLY A 307 13.03 4.95 7.90
C GLY A 307 12.25 4.45 9.11
N ARG A 308 10.95 4.80 9.20
CA ARG A 308 10.12 4.58 10.41
C ARG A 308 9.14 3.41 10.31
N VAL A 309 9.37 2.48 9.41
CA VAL A 309 8.45 1.37 9.12
C VAL A 309 9.11 0.02 9.38
N GLY A 310 10.34 -0.15 8.93
CA GLY A 310 11.08 -1.40 9.02
C GLY A 310 12.18 -1.40 10.08
N PRO A 311 12.75 -2.57 10.40
CA PRO A 311 13.91 -2.71 11.27
C PRO A 311 15.15 -1.97 10.77
N ASP A 312 16.14 -1.78 11.67
CA ASP A 312 17.45 -1.23 11.34
C ASP A 312 18.31 -2.27 10.59
N LEU A 313 18.77 -1.94 9.39
CA LEU A 313 19.57 -2.83 8.56
C LEU A 313 21.04 -2.94 8.98
N ALA A 314 21.52 -2.07 9.88
CA ALA A 314 22.90 -2.09 10.36
C ALA A 314 23.29 -3.42 11.04
N TRP A 315 22.33 -4.17 11.53
CA TRP A 315 22.53 -5.43 12.24
C TRP A 315 22.36 -6.68 11.36
N THR A 316 22.05 -6.52 10.06
CA THR A 316 21.68 -7.62 9.15
C THR A 316 22.74 -8.70 9.07
N SER A 317 24.04 -8.31 8.99
CA SER A 317 25.16 -9.24 8.91
C SER A 317 25.28 -10.19 10.13
N GLN A 318 24.78 -9.78 11.29
CA GLN A 318 24.82 -10.58 12.51
C GLN A 318 23.55 -11.43 12.73
N GLN A 319 22.47 -11.14 11.99
CA GLN A 319 21.14 -11.69 12.24
C GLN A 319 20.60 -12.58 11.13
N ARG A 320 21.10 -12.42 9.91
CA ARG A 320 20.54 -13.03 8.71
C ARG A 320 21.62 -13.66 7.84
N ASP A 321 21.20 -14.54 6.94
CA ASP A 321 22.02 -15.17 5.92
C ASP A 321 21.45 -14.92 4.51
N VAL A 322 22.19 -15.32 3.47
CA VAL A 322 21.77 -15.13 2.07
C VAL A 322 20.42 -15.79 1.77
N PRO A 323 20.16 -17.06 2.15
CA PRO A 323 18.86 -17.69 1.89
C PRO A 323 17.69 -16.94 2.53
N TRP A 324 17.87 -16.44 3.76
CA TRP A 324 16.82 -15.67 4.44
C TRP A 324 16.55 -14.34 3.73
N LEU A 325 17.59 -13.61 3.34
CA LEU A 325 17.47 -12.34 2.63
C LEU A 325 16.82 -12.51 1.26
N ALA A 326 17.25 -13.51 0.49
CA ALA A 326 16.66 -13.82 -0.81
C ALA A 326 15.16 -14.15 -0.70
N GLY A 327 14.78 -14.96 0.29
CA GLY A 327 13.38 -15.27 0.58
C GLY A 327 12.59 -14.02 1.00
N HIS A 328 13.21 -13.19 1.86
CA HIS A 328 12.59 -11.97 2.37
C HIS A 328 12.36 -10.90 1.29
N PHE A 329 13.24 -10.76 0.32
CA PHE A 329 13.06 -9.83 -0.80
C PHE A 329 11.99 -10.31 -1.77
N LYS A 330 11.98 -11.61 -2.10
CA LYS A 330 11.04 -12.21 -3.08
C LYS A 330 9.63 -12.33 -2.53
N ASP A 331 9.51 -12.82 -1.31
CA ASP A 331 8.24 -13.01 -0.61
C ASP A 331 8.43 -12.82 0.89
N PRO A 332 8.39 -11.57 1.39
CA PRO A 332 8.59 -11.27 2.80
C PRO A 332 7.69 -12.07 3.74
N LYS A 333 6.47 -12.40 3.29
CA LYS A 333 5.50 -13.15 4.09
C LYS A 333 5.83 -14.64 4.19
N SER A 334 6.65 -15.18 3.31
CA SER A 334 7.11 -16.58 3.42
C SER A 334 8.04 -16.79 4.61
N VAL A 335 8.84 -15.79 4.99
CA VAL A 335 9.77 -15.85 6.14
C VAL A 335 9.23 -15.15 7.39
N VAL A 336 8.45 -14.09 7.23
CA VAL A 336 7.75 -13.35 8.29
C VAL A 336 6.29 -13.18 7.89
N PRO A 337 5.39 -14.13 8.19
CA PRO A 337 4.00 -14.12 7.70
C PRO A 337 3.18 -12.86 7.99
N GLY A 338 3.55 -12.10 9.02
CA GLY A 338 2.94 -10.81 9.34
C GLY A 338 3.67 -9.60 8.72
N SER A 339 4.62 -9.81 7.80
CA SER A 339 5.36 -8.72 7.19
C SER A 339 4.46 -7.81 6.36
N LEU A 340 4.63 -6.49 6.56
CA LEU A 340 4.05 -5.45 5.70
C LEU A 340 5.01 -5.04 4.56
N MET A 341 6.25 -5.54 4.57
CA MET A 341 7.16 -5.33 3.45
C MET A 341 6.55 -5.94 2.18
N PRO A 342 6.43 -5.18 1.09
CA PRO A 342 5.98 -5.73 -0.18
C PRO A 342 7.07 -6.64 -0.78
N PRO A 343 6.70 -7.62 -1.62
CA PRO A 343 7.68 -8.29 -2.46
C PRO A 343 8.32 -7.29 -3.41
N ASP A 344 9.63 -7.31 -3.53
CA ASP A 344 10.34 -6.42 -4.45
C ASP A 344 10.26 -6.95 -5.89
N PRO A 345 9.95 -6.09 -6.87
CA PRO A 345 9.87 -6.48 -8.28
C PRO A 345 11.25 -6.49 -8.97
N LEU A 346 12.30 -6.85 -8.25
CA LEU A 346 13.69 -6.84 -8.72
C LEU A 346 14.13 -8.22 -9.23
N PRO A 347 15.04 -8.30 -10.21
CA PRO A 347 15.61 -9.55 -10.66
C PRO A 347 16.60 -10.14 -9.63
N ASP A 348 16.75 -11.47 -9.64
CA ASP A 348 17.59 -12.22 -8.70
C ASP A 348 19.02 -11.69 -8.52
N PRO A 349 19.77 -11.30 -9.59
CA PRO A 349 21.11 -10.75 -9.42
C PRO A 349 21.18 -9.50 -8.54
N ILE A 350 20.11 -8.71 -8.54
CA ILE A 350 20.03 -7.51 -7.69
C ILE A 350 19.79 -7.89 -6.23
N PHE A 351 18.98 -8.91 -5.96
CA PHE A 351 18.83 -9.45 -4.61
C PHE A 351 20.15 -9.98 -4.06
N ASP A 352 20.94 -10.67 -4.91
CA ASP A 352 22.26 -11.16 -4.54
C ASP A 352 23.20 -10.01 -4.21
N ALA A 353 23.23 -8.96 -5.03
CA ALA A 353 24.04 -7.77 -4.80
C ALA A 353 23.68 -7.06 -3.48
N LEU A 354 22.38 -6.83 -3.23
CA LEU A 354 21.88 -6.23 -1.99
C LEU A 354 22.21 -7.11 -0.77
N SER A 355 22.08 -8.43 -0.90
CA SER A 355 22.41 -9.37 0.18
C SER A 355 23.91 -9.33 0.50
N GLN A 356 24.78 -9.36 -0.52
CA GLN A 356 26.21 -9.31 -0.33
C GLN A 356 26.65 -8.00 0.33
N TYR A 357 26.09 -6.86 -0.08
CA TYR A 357 26.36 -5.59 0.57
C TYR A 357 25.95 -5.60 2.05
N LEU A 358 24.71 -5.98 2.36
CA LEU A 358 24.21 -5.97 3.73
C LEU A 358 24.97 -6.93 4.65
N LEU A 359 25.41 -8.08 4.12
CA LEU A 359 26.15 -9.09 4.89
C LEU A 359 27.65 -8.76 5.03
N ALA A 360 28.23 -7.98 4.14
CA ALA A 360 29.62 -7.52 4.23
C ALA A 360 29.82 -6.36 5.22
N ARG A 361 28.72 -5.73 5.68
CA ARG A 361 28.81 -4.58 6.60
C ARG A 361 29.28 -5.00 8.00
N ALA A 362 30.18 -4.21 8.56
CA ALA A 362 30.52 -4.32 9.99
C ALA A 362 29.32 -3.89 10.85
N ALA A 363 29.08 -4.64 11.92
CA ALA A 363 28.08 -4.23 12.90
C ALA A 363 28.56 -2.98 13.67
N PRO A 364 27.64 -2.08 14.06
CA PRO A 364 27.98 -0.94 14.92
C PRO A 364 28.50 -1.39 16.31
N GLU A 365 29.25 -0.51 16.98
CA GLU A 365 29.62 -0.73 18.37
C GLU A 365 28.40 -0.77 19.29
N ILE A 366 28.46 -1.64 20.29
CA ILE A 366 27.41 -1.84 21.28
C ILE A 366 27.82 -1.19 22.60
N PRO A 367 26.97 -0.35 23.20
CA PRO A 367 27.24 0.23 24.51
C PRO A 367 27.45 -0.83 25.58
N ALA A 368 28.28 -0.55 26.58
CA ALA A 368 28.48 -1.44 27.73
C ALA A 368 27.29 -1.44 28.70
N ASP A 369 26.59 -0.31 28.82
CA ASP A 369 25.42 -0.19 29.70
C ASP A 369 24.19 -0.91 29.12
N ALA A 370 23.45 -1.64 29.96
CA ALA A 370 22.29 -2.42 29.52
C ALA A 370 21.07 -1.56 29.11
N GLY A 371 20.92 -0.39 29.71
CA GLY A 371 19.87 0.57 29.35
C GLY A 371 20.15 1.21 27.99
N GLU A 372 21.38 1.64 27.75
CA GLU A 372 21.79 2.17 26.44
C GLU A 372 21.68 1.10 25.34
N ARG A 373 22.06 -0.15 25.65
CA ARG A 373 21.81 -1.30 24.72
C ARG A 373 20.35 -1.45 24.39
N TYR A 374 19.48 -1.39 25.41
CA TYR A 374 18.05 -1.46 25.19
C TYR A 374 17.57 -0.33 24.27
N GLN A 375 17.99 0.90 24.53
CA GLN A 375 17.61 2.03 23.69
C GLN A 375 18.09 1.86 22.25
N LEU A 376 19.31 1.40 22.05
CA LEU A 376 19.89 1.21 20.72
C LEU A 376 19.23 0.06 19.94
N LEU A 377 19.03 -1.11 20.57
CA LEU A 377 18.69 -2.36 19.88
C LEU A 377 17.20 -2.71 19.95
N CYS A 378 16.50 -2.33 21.02
CA CYS A 378 15.18 -2.84 21.35
C CYS A 378 14.06 -1.79 21.28
N SER A 379 14.37 -0.52 21.66
CA SER A 379 13.36 0.53 21.81
C SER A 379 12.60 0.84 20.53
N ARG A 380 13.25 0.68 19.38
CA ARG A 380 12.63 0.92 18.07
C ARG A 380 11.36 0.07 17.84
N CYS A 381 11.34 -1.16 18.37
CA CYS A 381 10.20 -2.06 18.34
C CYS A 381 9.41 -2.02 19.65
N HIS A 382 10.09 -2.16 20.79
CA HIS A 382 9.46 -2.32 22.09
C HIS A 382 9.14 -1.01 22.81
N GLY A 383 9.54 0.15 22.26
CA GLY A 383 9.36 1.47 22.87
C GLY A 383 10.43 1.81 23.89
N GLU A 384 10.68 3.09 24.14
CA GLU A 384 11.69 3.58 25.09
C GLU A 384 11.41 3.10 26.53
N LYS A 385 10.15 2.91 26.87
CA LYS A 385 9.67 2.45 28.19
C LYS A 385 9.22 0.98 28.18
N GLY A 386 9.46 0.23 27.09
CA GLY A 386 9.11 -1.17 26.99
C GLY A 386 7.62 -1.49 26.78
N GLN A 387 6.80 -0.52 26.40
CA GLN A 387 5.34 -0.66 26.29
C GLN A 387 4.88 -1.34 24.98
N GLY A 388 5.81 -1.74 24.10
CA GLY A 388 5.49 -2.35 22.81
C GLY A 388 5.03 -1.31 21.78
N ASP A 389 5.31 -0.06 22.00
CA ASP A 389 4.86 1.12 21.25
C ASP A 389 6.01 1.83 20.51
N GLY A 390 7.08 1.12 20.23
CA GLY A 390 8.21 1.66 19.47
C GLY A 390 7.79 2.24 18.12
N VAL A 391 8.66 3.07 17.54
CA VAL A 391 8.36 3.86 16.33
C VAL A 391 7.90 3.00 15.14
N ILE A 392 8.31 1.72 15.08
CA ILE A 392 7.87 0.78 14.03
C ILE A 392 6.81 -0.23 14.52
N ALA A 393 6.41 -0.19 15.78
CA ALA A 393 5.55 -1.22 16.38
C ALA A 393 4.20 -1.40 15.65
N THR A 394 3.63 -0.31 15.13
CA THR A 394 2.34 -0.34 14.41
C THR A 394 2.42 -1.04 13.07
N TYR A 395 3.62 -1.20 12.53
CA TYR A 395 3.88 -1.87 11.23
C TYR A 395 4.31 -3.33 11.39
N LEU A 396 4.36 -3.84 12.62
CA LEU A 396 4.78 -5.22 12.89
C LEU A 396 3.57 -6.09 13.27
N GLU A 397 3.48 -7.27 12.68
CA GLU A 397 2.49 -8.28 13.03
C GLU A 397 3.18 -9.64 13.30
N PRO A 398 3.08 -10.20 14.49
CA PRO A 398 2.41 -9.61 15.66
C PRO A 398 3.15 -8.38 16.19
N ARG A 399 2.42 -7.47 16.84
CA ARG A 399 3.02 -6.32 17.51
C ARG A 399 4.03 -6.75 18.56
N PRO A 400 5.06 -5.94 18.79
CA PRO A 400 6.03 -6.19 19.85
C PRO A 400 5.34 -6.33 21.21
N ARG A 401 5.88 -7.23 22.02
CA ARG A 401 5.37 -7.47 23.37
C ARG A 401 5.54 -6.21 24.24
N ASP A 402 4.49 -5.84 24.96
CA ASP A 402 4.57 -4.92 26.08
C ASP A 402 5.31 -5.61 27.25
N LEU A 403 6.54 -5.18 27.50
CA LEU A 403 7.42 -5.72 28.53
C LEU A 403 7.06 -5.19 29.94
N THR A 404 6.18 -4.18 30.04
CA THR A 404 5.74 -3.60 31.31
C THR A 404 4.59 -4.38 31.94
N LYS A 405 3.96 -5.31 31.19
CA LYS A 405 2.89 -6.16 31.71
C LYS A 405 3.43 -7.23 32.66
N ALA A 406 3.59 -6.88 33.92
CA ALA A 406 4.09 -7.77 34.97
C ALA A 406 3.30 -9.09 35.05
N SER A 407 1.98 -9.08 34.87
CA SER A 407 1.12 -10.26 34.85
C SER A 407 1.52 -11.30 33.78
N PHE A 408 2.10 -10.84 32.67
CA PHE A 408 2.64 -11.71 31.63
C PHE A 408 4.13 -12.03 31.87
N MET A 409 4.95 -11.02 32.11
CA MET A 409 6.41 -11.17 32.19
C MET A 409 6.85 -12.08 33.33
N ARG A 410 6.22 -11.94 34.51
CA ARG A 410 6.51 -12.77 35.69
C ARG A 410 6.21 -14.26 35.51
N THR A 411 5.36 -14.61 34.54
CA THR A 411 5.01 -16.01 34.27
C THR A 411 6.01 -16.71 33.35
N LYS A 412 7.04 -16.01 32.90
CA LYS A 412 8.06 -16.56 32.00
C LYS A 412 9.38 -16.79 32.77
N PRO A 413 9.91 -18.01 32.75
CA PRO A 413 11.27 -18.25 33.26
C PRO A 413 12.28 -17.32 32.56
N LYS A 414 13.30 -16.88 33.30
CA LYS A 414 14.36 -15.99 32.75
C LYS A 414 15.03 -16.63 31.53
N GLU A 415 15.30 -17.92 31.60
CA GLU A 415 15.94 -18.69 30.54
C GLU A 415 15.14 -18.63 29.23
N ARG A 416 13.82 -18.61 29.34
CA ARG A 416 12.96 -18.45 28.16
C ARG A 416 13.02 -17.04 27.55
N LEU A 417 13.12 -16.01 28.39
CA LEU A 417 13.28 -14.64 27.91
C LEU A 417 14.64 -14.49 27.22
N VAL A 418 15.70 -15.03 27.83
CA VAL A 418 17.05 -15.11 27.25
C VAL A 418 17.00 -15.82 25.89
N ALA A 419 16.40 -17.03 25.83
CA ALA A 419 16.27 -17.78 24.58
C ALA A 419 15.52 -17.00 23.49
N SER A 420 14.49 -16.23 23.87
CA SER A 420 13.76 -15.38 22.91
C SER A 420 14.61 -14.23 22.35
N VAL A 421 15.54 -13.71 23.13
CA VAL A 421 16.49 -12.68 22.67
C VAL A 421 17.60 -13.31 21.82
N VAL A 422 18.20 -14.43 22.30
CA VAL A 422 19.28 -15.10 21.58
C VAL A 422 18.85 -15.59 20.21
N ASN A 423 17.73 -16.31 20.14
CA ASN A 423 17.28 -17.00 18.92
C ASN A 423 16.27 -16.20 18.10
N GLY A 424 15.80 -15.06 18.63
CA GLY A 424 14.63 -14.39 18.09
C GLY A 424 13.35 -15.20 18.31
N VAL A 425 12.27 -14.79 17.62
CA VAL A 425 11.00 -15.53 17.63
C VAL A 425 10.61 -15.87 16.20
N PRO A 426 10.69 -17.16 15.81
CA PRO A 426 10.42 -17.59 14.44
C PRO A 426 9.06 -17.09 13.93
N GLY A 427 9.00 -16.73 12.65
CA GLY A 427 7.78 -16.22 12.02
C GLY A 427 7.31 -14.85 12.51
N THR A 428 8.17 -14.10 13.21
CA THR A 428 7.92 -12.72 13.64
C THR A 428 9.11 -11.82 13.27
N SER A 429 8.94 -10.52 13.44
CA SER A 429 10.03 -9.55 13.24
C SER A 429 11.05 -9.51 14.38
N MET A 430 10.86 -10.29 15.44
CA MET A 430 11.85 -10.40 16.53
C MET A 430 13.07 -11.20 16.03
N ALA A 431 14.10 -10.48 15.67
CA ALA A 431 15.35 -11.03 15.13
C ALA A 431 16.19 -11.73 16.23
N PRO A 432 17.08 -12.67 15.87
CA PRO A 432 18.08 -13.24 16.79
C PRO A 432 19.16 -12.19 17.15
N TRP A 433 19.43 -12.02 18.43
CA TRP A 433 20.40 -11.06 18.95
C TRP A 433 21.61 -11.72 19.63
N GLY A 434 21.61 -13.06 19.70
CA GLY A 434 22.65 -13.81 20.43
C GLY A 434 24.07 -13.56 19.91
N LYS A 435 24.26 -13.45 18.59
CA LYS A 435 25.58 -13.12 17.99
C LYS A 435 26.00 -11.68 18.28
N VAL A 436 25.04 -10.77 18.40
CA VAL A 436 25.28 -9.34 18.66
C VAL A 436 25.65 -9.13 20.14
N LEU A 437 24.91 -9.73 21.05
CA LEU A 437 25.00 -9.45 22.49
C LEU A 437 25.95 -10.38 23.24
N GLY A 438 26.15 -11.60 22.73
CA GLY A 438 26.75 -12.69 23.50
C GLY A 438 25.88 -13.13 24.68
N GLU A 439 26.33 -14.12 25.44
CA GLU A 439 25.58 -14.68 26.56
C GLU A 439 25.40 -13.66 27.69
N GLN A 440 26.52 -13.10 28.19
CA GLN A 440 26.52 -12.12 29.28
C GLN A 440 25.74 -10.84 28.94
N GLY A 441 25.88 -10.34 27.69
CA GLY A 441 25.17 -9.14 27.25
C GLY A 441 23.66 -9.38 27.15
N THR A 442 23.24 -10.58 26.74
CA THR A 442 21.83 -10.97 26.69
C THR A 442 21.21 -11.09 28.07
N GLU A 443 21.92 -11.74 29.01
CA GLU A 443 21.45 -11.86 30.39
C GLU A 443 21.30 -10.49 31.06
N ALA A 444 22.34 -9.64 30.96
CA ALA A 444 22.30 -8.27 31.50
C ALA A 444 21.10 -7.47 30.92
N LEU A 445 20.80 -7.61 29.63
CA LEU A 445 19.66 -6.95 29.00
C LEU A 445 18.32 -7.48 29.52
N VAL A 446 18.19 -8.80 29.69
CA VAL A 446 16.97 -9.39 30.25
C VAL A 446 16.78 -8.98 31.71
N ASP A 447 17.86 -8.95 32.51
CA ASP A 447 17.81 -8.47 33.88
C ASP A 447 17.41 -7.00 33.96
N TYR A 448 17.95 -6.13 33.09
CA TYR A 448 17.53 -4.75 32.97
C TYR A 448 16.02 -4.62 32.73
N VAL A 449 15.46 -5.39 31.76
CA VAL A 449 14.03 -5.39 31.44
C VAL A 449 13.19 -5.84 32.64
N LEU A 450 13.59 -6.92 33.32
CA LEU A 450 12.86 -7.45 34.46
C LEU A 450 12.88 -6.51 35.66
N GLN A 451 14.02 -5.89 35.96
CA GLN A 451 14.19 -4.95 37.07
C GLN A 451 13.42 -3.64 36.86
N ASN A 452 13.50 -3.06 35.66
CA ASN A 452 12.91 -1.76 35.41
C ASN A 452 11.40 -1.81 35.19
N TRP A 453 10.88 -2.88 34.59
CA TRP A 453 9.46 -2.88 34.17
C TRP A 453 8.62 -4.01 34.74
N SER A 454 9.23 -5.14 35.12
CA SER A 454 8.48 -6.29 35.64
C SER A 454 8.56 -6.44 37.16
N LYS A 455 9.19 -5.48 37.87
CA LYS A 455 9.39 -5.45 39.32
C LYS A 455 9.95 -6.76 39.90
N GLY A 456 11.08 -7.21 39.34
CA GLY A 456 11.95 -8.17 39.95
C GLY A 456 11.61 -9.63 39.67
N SER A 457 11.09 -10.48 40.35
CA SER A 457 11.09 -11.93 40.20
C SER A 457 10.07 -12.48 39.23
N THR A 458 10.47 -13.50 38.46
CA THR A 458 9.55 -14.38 37.74
C THR A 458 8.73 -15.18 38.74
N GLN A 459 7.42 -15.15 38.64
CA GLN A 459 6.56 -16.02 39.46
C GLN A 459 6.64 -17.45 38.92
N GLU A 460 7.06 -18.39 39.75
CA GLU A 460 6.99 -19.81 39.37
C GLU A 460 5.56 -20.20 39.01
N LEU A 461 5.40 -20.86 37.86
CA LEU A 461 4.12 -21.47 37.50
C LEU A 461 3.82 -22.59 38.46
N PRO A 462 2.54 -22.82 38.81
CA PRO A 462 2.18 -23.97 39.66
C PRO A 462 2.77 -25.27 39.10
N LYS A 463 3.50 -26.01 39.95
CA LYS A 463 4.18 -27.26 39.55
C LYS A 463 3.20 -28.42 39.23
N ASN A 464 1.90 -28.24 39.44
CA ASN A 464 0.87 -29.29 39.29
C ASN A 464 0.24 -29.32 37.88
N ARG A 465 0.87 -28.73 36.87
CA ARG A 465 0.36 -28.79 35.50
C ARG A 465 0.71 -30.12 34.86
N VAL A 466 -0.29 -30.99 34.72
CA VAL A 466 -0.14 -32.26 34.01
C VAL A 466 -0.41 -32.05 32.53
N VAL A 467 0.64 -32.23 31.74
CA VAL A 467 0.59 -32.14 30.27
C VAL A 467 1.17 -33.42 29.70
N PRO A 468 0.48 -34.09 28.75
CA PRO A 468 1.04 -35.28 28.11
C PRO A 468 2.34 -34.94 27.38
N ALA A 469 3.32 -35.84 27.43
CA ALA A 469 4.61 -35.68 26.76
C ALA A 469 4.48 -35.59 25.21
N SER A 470 3.46 -36.28 24.67
CA SER A 470 3.16 -36.29 23.24
C SER A 470 1.65 -36.25 23.00
N ASN A 471 1.24 -35.96 21.75
CA ASN A 471 -0.17 -35.96 21.38
C ASN A 471 -0.76 -37.41 21.53
N PRO A 472 -1.77 -37.59 22.39
CA PRO A 472 -2.41 -38.89 22.53
C PRO A 472 -3.23 -39.30 21.29
N VAL A 473 -3.48 -38.37 20.38
CA VAL A 473 -4.24 -38.59 19.16
C VAL A 473 -3.32 -38.50 17.93
N SER A 474 -3.26 -39.62 17.20
CA SER A 474 -2.52 -39.66 15.93
C SER A 474 -3.07 -38.65 14.92
N TYR A 475 -2.18 -38.05 14.12
CA TYR A 475 -2.59 -37.14 13.05
C TYR A 475 -3.33 -37.93 11.96
N SER A 476 -4.58 -37.58 11.71
CA SER A 476 -5.40 -38.12 10.63
C SER A 476 -6.38 -37.06 10.12
N LYS A 477 -7.00 -37.29 8.96
CA LYS A 477 -8.03 -36.39 8.41
C LYS A 477 -9.23 -36.27 9.37
N GLU A 478 -9.60 -37.35 10.01
CA GLU A 478 -10.71 -37.42 10.96
C GLU A 478 -10.39 -36.64 12.24
N SER A 479 -9.17 -36.75 12.74
CA SER A 479 -8.70 -35.94 13.87
C SER A 479 -8.68 -34.46 13.54
N VAL A 480 -8.19 -34.08 12.36
CA VAL A 480 -8.19 -32.70 11.89
C VAL A 480 -9.64 -32.15 11.79
N ALA A 481 -10.58 -32.93 11.26
CA ALA A 481 -11.98 -32.52 11.16
C ALA A 481 -12.65 -32.34 12.53
N ARG A 482 -12.38 -33.25 13.51
CA ARG A 482 -12.87 -33.06 14.89
C ARG A 482 -12.26 -31.81 15.53
N GLY A 483 -10.96 -31.60 15.35
CA GLY A 483 -10.26 -30.41 15.86
C GLY A 483 -10.78 -29.11 15.26
N GLU A 484 -11.10 -29.12 13.97
CA GLU A 484 -11.74 -27.97 13.27
C GLU A 484 -13.11 -27.66 13.85
N ALA A 485 -13.94 -28.68 14.08
CA ALA A 485 -15.27 -28.47 14.66
C ALA A 485 -15.18 -27.83 16.06
N VAL A 486 -14.30 -28.32 16.92
CA VAL A 486 -14.06 -27.73 18.26
C VAL A 486 -13.51 -26.31 18.13
N PHE A 487 -12.58 -26.07 17.21
CA PHE A 487 -12.01 -24.73 16.98
C PHE A 487 -13.07 -23.74 16.53
N LEU A 488 -13.94 -24.12 15.60
CA LEU A 488 -15.04 -23.29 15.11
C LEU A 488 -16.17 -23.10 16.13
N ASP A 489 -16.27 -23.96 17.14
CA ASP A 489 -17.20 -23.78 18.24
C ASP A 489 -16.64 -22.86 19.34
N ARG A 490 -15.37 -22.99 19.72
CA ARG A 490 -14.80 -22.41 20.94
C ARG A 490 -13.73 -21.33 20.73
N CYS A 491 -12.99 -21.36 19.60
CA CYS A 491 -11.76 -20.60 19.47
C CYS A 491 -11.86 -19.45 18.45
N TRP A 492 -12.76 -19.57 17.46
CA TRP A 492 -12.84 -18.65 16.33
C TRP A 492 -13.17 -17.21 16.71
N GLY A 493 -13.91 -17.00 17.81
CA GLY A 493 -14.28 -15.66 18.26
C GLY A 493 -13.09 -14.73 18.45
N CYS A 494 -11.96 -15.31 18.90
CA CYS A 494 -10.69 -14.58 19.05
C CYS A 494 -9.73 -14.87 17.88
N HIS A 495 -9.55 -16.15 17.51
CA HIS A 495 -8.54 -16.55 16.52
C HIS A 495 -9.01 -16.46 15.06
N GLY A 496 -10.27 -16.11 14.79
CA GLY A 496 -10.85 -16.04 13.44
C GLY A 496 -11.23 -17.42 12.89
N LYS A 497 -12.25 -17.48 12.03
CA LYS A 497 -12.65 -18.75 11.36
C LYS A 497 -11.55 -19.35 10.50
N LYS A 498 -10.64 -18.50 9.99
CA LYS A 498 -9.45 -18.94 9.23
C LYS A 498 -8.24 -19.21 10.13
N ALA A 499 -8.37 -19.12 11.45
CA ALA A 499 -7.27 -19.23 12.41
C ALA A 499 -6.13 -18.22 12.19
N ASP A 500 -6.42 -17.08 11.61
CA ASP A 500 -5.48 -16.00 11.23
C ASP A 500 -5.29 -14.95 12.34
N GLY A 501 -5.94 -15.11 13.50
CA GLY A 501 -5.88 -14.16 14.62
C GLY A 501 -6.82 -12.98 14.51
N ASN A 502 -7.70 -12.95 13.49
CA ASN A 502 -8.61 -11.85 13.18
C ASN A 502 -10.07 -12.20 13.48
N GLY A 503 -10.33 -12.81 14.64
CA GLY A 503 -11.70 -13.02 15.10
C GLY A 503 -12.39 -11.68 15.47
N PRO A 504 -13.74 -11.68 15.59
CA PRO A 504 -14.48 -10.46 15.90
C PRO A 504 -14.04 -9.79 17.20
N ASN A 505 -13.55 -10.56 18.19
CA ASN A 505 -13.06 -10.02 19.46
C ASN A 505 -11.58 -9.60 19.42
N ALA A 506 -10.86 -9.84 18.31
CA ALA A 506 -9.41 -9.64 18.24
C ALA A 506 -8.99 -8.15 18.34
N ALA A 507 -9.83 -7.24 17.88
CA ALA A 507 -9.53 -5.80 17.89
C ALA A 507 -9.38 -5.25 19.31
N ASP A 508 -10.18 -5.77 20.27
CA ASP A 508 -10.26 -5.28 21.65
C ASP A 508 -9.33 -6.03 22.61
N ILE A 509 -8.61 -7.04 22.10
CA ILE A 509 -7.72 -7.88 22.92
C ILE A 509 -6.26 -7.47 22.75
N GLN A 510 -5.56 -7.23 23.87
CA GLN A 510 -4.14 -6.95 23.92
C GLN A 510 -3.42 -7.91 24.90
N PRO A 511 -2.40 -8.64 24.43
CA PRO A 511 -1.94 -8.76 23.03
C PRO A 511 -2.98 -9.45 22.14
N ARG A 512 -2.98 -9.11 20.86
CA ARG A 512 -3.89 -9.73 19.88
C ARG A 512 -3.75 -11.26 19.86
N PRO A 513 -4.83 -11.99 19.56
CA PRO A 513 -4.78 -13.42 19.36
C PRO A 513 -3.75 -13.79 18.30
N ARG A 514 -3.00 -14.88 18.56
CA ARG A 514 -1.95 -15.34 17.66
C ARG A 514 -2.55 -15.84 16.34
N ASN A 515 -1.93 -15.46 15.23
CA ASN A 515 -2.17 -16.07 13.93
C ASN A 515 -1.61 -17.51 13.95
N LEU A 516 -2.50 -18.51 14.00
CA LEU A 516 -2.13 -19.92 14.06
C LEU A 516 -1.74 -20.50 12.68
N ARG A 517 -1.94 -19.76 11.61
CA ARG A 517 -1.44 -20.10 10.27
C ARG A 517 0.01 -19.66 10.04
N ASN A 518 0.60 -18.95 11.00
CA ASN A 518 2.02 -18.62 10.99
C ASN A 518 2.84 -19.90 11.17
N ALA A 519 3.13 -20.60 10.07
CA ALA A 519 3.79 -21.90 10.08
C ALA A 519 5.17 -21.87 10.75
N PRO A 520 6.07 -20.89 10.50
CA PRO A 520 7.35 -20.81 11.21
C PRO A 520 7.18 -20.69 12.73
N PHE A 521 6.23 -19.87 13.19
CA PHE A 521 5.95 -19.72 14.63
C PHE A 521 5.39 -21.01 15.25
N VAL A 522 4.35 -21.59 14.65
CA VAL A 522 3.69 -22.78 15.17
C VAL A 522 4.63 -23.99 15.15
N SER A 523 5.53 -24.08 14.14
CA SER A 523 6.51 -25.16 14.03
C SER A 523 7.59 -25.11 15.11
N ALA A 524 7.87 -23.92 15.65
CA ALA A 524 8.82 -23.76 16.76
C ALA A 524 8.20 -24.08 18.13
N LEU A 525 6.91 -24.40 18.21
CA LEU A 525 6.24 -24.74 19.45
C LEU A 525 6.19 -26.28 19.62
N SER A 526 6.61 -26.76 20.79
CA SER A 526 6.42 -28.19 21.16
C SER A 526 4.94 -28.50 21.35
N TYR A 527 4.58 -29.80 21.22
CA TYR A 527 3.25 -30.29 21.57
C TYR A 527 2.84 -29.88 22.99
N THR A 528 3.71 -30.10 23.95
CA THR A 528 3.48 -29.77 25.37
C THR A 528 3.16 -28.28 25.53
N ARG A 529 3.85 -27.41 24.81
CA ARG A 529 3.61 -25.94 24.86
C ARG A 529 2.27 -25.57 24.28
N LEU A 530 1.85 -26.13 23.14
CA LEU A 530 0.53 -25.90 22.54
C LEU A 530 -0.56 -26.42 23.46
N HIS A 531 -0.42 -27.65 23.96
CA HIS A 531 -1.36 -28.28 24.87
C HIS A 531 -1.52 -27.45 26.15
N GLU A 532 -0.41 -27.07 26.79
CA GLU A 532 -0.42 -26.21 27.98
C GLU A 532 -1.15 -24.90 27.74
N SER A 533 -0.89 -24.26 26.58
CA SER A 533 -1.53 -22.98 26.22
C SER A 533 -3.04 -23.12 26.06
N ILE A 534 -3.53 -24.25 25.54
CA ILE A 534 -4.95 -24.50 25.38
C ILE A 534 -5.57 -24.90 26.73
N LYS A 535 -4.97 -25.86 27.43
CA LYS A 535 -5.52 -26.44 28.67
C LYS A 535 -5.58 -25.39 29.81
N TYR A 536 -4.49 -24.64 30.00
CA TYR A 536 -4.33 -23.72 31.14
C TYR A 536 -4.40 -22.24 30.75
N GLY A 537 -4.68 -21.95 29.48
CA GLY A 537 -4.65 -20.60 28.97
C GLY A 537 -3.26 -19.99 28.94
N VAL A 538 -3.18 -18.72 28.58
CA VAL A 538 -1.93 -17.95 28.59
C VAL A 538 -2.05 -16.80 29.56
N GLN A 539 -1.46 -16.99 30.75
CA GLN A 539 -1.55 -16.00 31.83
C GLN A 539 -1.05 -14.62 31.37
N GLY A 540 -1.73 -13.57 31.82
CA GLY A 540 -1.48 -12.19 31.44
C GLY A 540 -1.96 -11.84 30.02
N THR A 541 -2.77 -12.70 29.42
CA THR A 541 -3.48 -12.45 28.16
C THR A 541 -4.96 -12.79 28.29
N ALA A 542 -5.76 -12.44 27.30
CA ALA A 542 -7.19 -12.80 27.27
C ALA A 542 -7.45 -14.27 26.85
N MET A 543 -6.41 -15.09 26.60
CA MET A 543 -6.60 -16.50 26.25
C MET A 543 -7.00 -17.30 27.48
N PRO A 544 -8.26 -17.78 27.57
CA PRO A 544 -8.77 -18.49 28.75
C PRO A 544 -8.23 -19.89 28.82
N ALA A 545 -8.37 -20.52 30.00
CA ALA A 545 -8.05 -21.91 30.22
C ALA A 545 -9.22 -22.80 29.76
N ALA A 546 -9.02 -23.58 28.71
CA ALA A 546 -10.04 -24.55 28.25
C ALA A 546 -10.33 -25.70 29.24
N GLY A 547 -9.48 -25.87 30.24
CA GLY A 547 -9.66 -26.89 31.27
C GLY A 547 -10.61 -26.49 32.41
N PHE A 548 -10.94 -25.19 32.56
CA PHE A 548 -11.83 -24.74 33.66
C PHE A 548 -13.25 -24.45 33.19
N ASP A 549 -13.40 -23.67 32.12
CA ASP A 549 -14.72 -23.22 31.68
C ASP A 549 -15.37 -24.17 30.66
N PHE A 550 -14.59 -25.01 29.96
CA PHE A 550 -15.07 -25.84 28.85
C PHE A 550 -14.64 -27.31 28.91
N ALA A 551 -13.91 -27.72 29.93
CA ALA A 551 -13.50 -29.10 30.24
C ALA A 551 -13.09 -29.94 29.01
N LEU A 552 -12.22 -29.44 28.12
CA LEU A 552 -11.70 -30.22 27.01
C LEU A 552 -10.78 -31.30 27.51
N SER A 553 -11.03 -32.55 27.08
CA SER A 553 -10.13 -33.66 27.35
C SER A 553 -8.79 -33.51 26.64
N ASP A 554 -7.74 -34.19 27.13
CA ASP A 554 -6.42 -34.18 26.49
C ASP A 554 -6.48 -34.71 25.04
N ALA A 555 -7.40 -35.65 24.76
CA ALA A 555 -7.66 -36.14 23.41
C ALA A 555 -8.28 -35.07 22.52
N THR A 556 -9.29 -34.33 23.03
CA THR A 556 -9.93 -33.22 22.29
C THR A 556 -8.93 -32.08 21.99
N ILE A 557 -8.07 -31.74 22.96
CA ILE A 557 -6.97 -30.79 22.78
C ILE A 557 -5.99 -31.32 21.73
N GLY A 558 -5.73 -32.62 21.72
CA GLY A 558 -4.90 -33.29 20.72
C GLY A 558 -5.46 -33.13 19.29
N ASP A 559 -6.79 -33.30 19.12
CA ASP A 559 -7.47 -33.06 17.85
C ASP A 559 -7.32 -31.58 17.38
N VAL A 560 -7.53 -30.62 18.29
CA VAL A 560 -7.35 -29.19 18.00
C VAL A 560 -5.90 -28.88 17.58
N ILE A 561 -4.91 -29.48 18.23
CA ILE A 561 -3.50 -29.33 17.86
C ILE A 561 -3.24 -29.94 16.48
N ASN A 562 -3.85 -31.07 16.13
CA ASN A 562 -3.75 -31.69 14.80
C ASN A 562 -4.36 -30.74 13.73
N TYR A 563 -5.48 -30.08 14.02
CA TYR A 563 -6.05 -29.06 13.15
C TYR A 563 -5.10 -27.88 12.96
N ILE A 564 -4.52 -27.33 14.02
CA ILE A 564 -3.52 -26.24 13.92
C ILE A 564 -2.30 -26.72 13.11
N HIS A 565 -1.84 -27.93 13.28
CA HIS A 565 -0.74 -28.52 12.52
C HIS A 565 -1.07 -28.77 11.04
N SER A 566 -2.34 -28.89 10.66
CA SER A 566 -2.74 -29.04 9.25
C SER A 566 -2.32 -27.84 8.40
N PHE A 567 -2.29 -26.63 8.98
CA PHE A 567 -1.83 -25.42 8.29
C PHE A 567 -0.35 -25.45 7.92
N ARG A 568 0.48 -26.19 8.66
CA ARG A 568 1.93 -26.36 8.40
C ARG A 568 2.20 -27.15 7.13
N ARG A 569 1.35 -28.14 6.83
CA ARG A 569 1.50 -29.04 5.68
C ARG A 569 1.03 -28.41 4.38
N SER A 570 0.23 -27.34 4.48
CA SER A 570 -0.27 -26.56 3.34
C SER A 570 0.63 -25.39 2.96
N ALA A 571 1.65 -25.07 3.78
CA ALA A 571 2.58 -23.98 3.52
C ALA A 571 3.70 -24.46 2.57
N PRO A 572 4.18 -23.61 1.64
CA PRO A 572 5.38 -23.91 0.85
C PRO A 572 6.56 -24.20 1.81
N ALA A 573 7.42 -25.15 1.45
CA ALA A 573 8.57 -25.53 2.26
C ALA A 573 9.47 -24.31 2.53
N VAL A 574 9.57 -23.90 3.80
CA VAL A 574 10.57 -22.92 4.23
C VAL A 574 11.94 -23.60 4.13
N PRO A 575 12.97 -22.95 3.54
CA PRO A 575 14.32 -23.53 3.51
C PRO A 575 14.77 -23.94 4.90
N ALA A 576 15.38 -25.10 5.02
CA ALA A 576 15.69 -25.83 6.27
C ALA A 576 16.73 -25.16 7.22
N THR A 577 17.07 -23.90 7.06
CA THR A 577 18.11 -23.20 7.84
C THR A 577 17.63 -22.52 9.12
N VAL A 578 16.39 -22.76 9.56
CA VAL A 578 15.87 -22.29 10.87
C VAL A 578 15.47 -23.47 11.76
N ALA A 579 16.00 -24.66 11.55
CA ALA A 579 15.87 -25.73 12.51
C ALA A 579 16.83 -25.44 13.68
N SER A 580 16.27 -25.01 14.81
CA SER A 580 16.96 -24.85 16.08
C SER A 580 17.72 -26.15 16.43
N THR A 581 18.98 -26.05 16.70
CA THR A 581 19.75 -27.01 17.47
C THR A 581 19.23 -27.01 18.92
N ASP A 582 18.07 -27.59 19.13
CA ASP A 582 17.52 -27.90 20.46
C ASP A 582 17.74 -29.40 20.75
N SER A 583 19.01 -29.82 20.63
CA SER A 583 19.44 -31.15 21.05
C SER A 583 20.61 -31.04 22.03
N ARG A 584 20.37 -30.41 23.19
CA ARG A 584 21.22 -30.59 24.39
C ARG A 584 20.50 -30.10 25.64
N ALA A 585 19.59 -30.87 26.15
CA ALA A 585 19.25 -30.91 27.58
C ALA A 585 18.43 -32.16 27.92
N GLU A 586 18.89 -33.34 27.45
CA GLU A 586 18.56 -34.60 28.09
C GLU A 586 19.88 -35.28 28.43
N GLY A 587 20.29 -35.15 29.69
CA GLY A 587 21.45 -35.86 30.20
C GLY A 587 21.98 -35.28 31.50
N GLY A 588 21.47 -35.76 32.64
CA GLY A 588 22.21 -35.67 33.87
C GLY A 588 21.43 -35.35 35.14
N ARG A 589 20.78 -36.42 35.68
CA ARG A 589 20.46 -36.67 37.11
C ARG A 589 19.66 -35.65 37.90
#